data_f047184589bb0f5965bc4907c56b5346
#
_entry.id   f047184589bb0f5965bc4907c56b5346
#
_cell.length_a   1.000
_cell.length_b   1.000
_cell.length_c   1.000
_cell.angle_alpha   90.00
_cell.angle_beta   90.00
_cell.angle_gamma   90.00
#
_symmetry.space_group_name_H-M   'P 1'
#
loop_
_entity.id
_entity.type
_entity.pdbx_description
1 polymer ?
#
loop_
_entity_poly.entity_id
_entity_poly.type
_entity_poly.pdbx_seq_one_letter_code
_entity_poly.pdbx_strand_id
1 'polypeptide(L)'
;SVEERLTISNMAVEVGAKAGIMVPDEKALAWIRNRTNKSFEPVYPDQNASYFNKMTIDCSILVPQVALPHRVDTVLPIDSIGEIPIREAFLGTCTNGRSVDIEVAARILKGKKVHPDVRFIVAPASREILLESIRKGWLEMIINAGGVLVTPGCGPCVGTHQGVPGDGWNVISTAN
;
A
#
# COMPACT_ATOMS: atom_id res chain seq x y z
N SER A 1 7.18 1.80 -11.00
CA SER A 1 6.82 3.18 -10.57
C SER A 1 7.57 3.58 -9.32
N VAL A 2 7.49 4.85 -8.93
CA VAL A 2 8.05 5.34 -7.67
C VAL A 2 7.19 4.85 -6.50
N GLU A 3 5.88 4.75 -6.69
CA GLU A 3 4.94 4.24 -5.71
C GLU A 3 5.28 2.80 -5.29
N GLU A 4 5.56 1.92 -6.23
CA GLU A 4 5.99 0.53 -5.94
C GLU A 4 7.32 0.48 -5.17
N ARG A 5 8.28 1.35 -5.52
CA ARG A 5 9.54 1.48 -4.77
C ARG A 5 9.31 1.96 -3.34
N LEU A 6 8.37 2.88 -3.15
CA LEU A 6 8.01 3.35 -1.82
C LEU A 6 7.36 2.24 -0.99
N THR A 7 6.58 1.33 -1.59
CA THR A 7 6.05 0.14 -0.92
C THR A 7 7.19 -0.78 -0.47
N ILE A 8 8.14 -1.11 -1.36
CA ILE A 8 9.30 -1.95 -1.00
C ILE A 8 10.12 -1.30 0.12
N SER A 9 10.39 0.01 0.03
CA SER A 9 11.13 0.73 1.08
C SER A 9 10.38 0.74 2.42
N ASN A 10 9.05 0.87 2.38
CA ASN A 10 8.20 0.83 3.57
C ASN A 10 8.24 -0.55 4.24
N MET A 11 8.17 -1.62 3.44
CA MET A 11 8.19 -3.00 3.94
C MET A 11 9.54 -3.45 4.53
N ALA A 12 10.60 -2.64 4.42
CA ALA A 12 11.90 -2.98 4.98
C ALA A 12 11.85 -3.20 6.50
N VAL A 13 10.98 -2.51 7.21
CA VAL A 13 10.80 -2.66 8.67
C VAL A 13 10.30 -4.07 9.03
N GLU A 14 9.51 -4.70 8.17
CA GLU A 14 8.92 -6.03 8.42
C GLU A 14 9.98 -7.16 8.43
N VAL A 15 11.11 -6.93 7.76
CA VAL A 15 12.26 -7.85 7.82
C VAL A 15 13.32 -7.42 8.85
N GLY A 16 12.99 -6.46 9.71
CA GLY A 16 13.90 -5.96 10.74
C GLY A 16 15.03 -5.06 10.21
N ALA A 17 14.93 -4.59 8.97
CA ALA A 17 15.91 -3.68 8.40
C ALA A 17 15.69 -2.23 8.88
N LYS A 18 16.77 -1.47 8.99
CA LYS A 18 16.70 -0.04 9.34
C LYS A 18 16.19 0.83 8.20
N ALA A 19 16.42 0.42 6.96
CA ALA A 19 16.01 1.16 5.77
C ALA A 19 15.95 0.25 4.54
N GLY A 20 15.08 0.61 3.60
CA GLY A 20 15.05 0.09 2.23
C GLY A 20 15.39 1.21 1.27
N ILE A 21 16.55 1.17 0.64
CA ILE A 21 17.06 2.23 -0.21
C ILE A 21 17.02 1.78 -1.66
N MET A 22 16.40 2.60 -2.51
CA MET A 22 16.39 2.42 -3.96
C MET A 22 17.40 3.35 -4.61
N VAL A 23 18.20 2.79 -5.54
CA VAL A 23 19.10 3.62 -6.34
C VAL A 23 18.25 4.57 -7.20
N PRO A 24 18.50 5.90 -7.13
CA PRO A 24 17.73 6.86 -7.90
C PRO A 24 18.02 6.76 -9.39
N ASP A 25 16.96 6.70 -10.19
CA ASP A 25 17.00 6.80 -11.65
C ASP A 25 16.24 8.05 -12.11
N GLU A 26 16.18 8.29 -13.41
CA GLU A 26 15.48 9.46 -13.95
C GLU A 26 13.99 9.51 -13.57
N LYS A 27 13.32 8.38 -13.35
CA LYS A 27 11.92 8.37 -12.89
C LYS A 27 11.81 8.90 -11.47
N ALA A 28 12.73 8.48 -10.59
CA ALA A 28 12.77 8.97 -9.20
C ALA A 28 13.14 10.45 -9.15
N LEU A 29 14.14 10.87 -9.93
CA LEU A 29 14.57 12.26 -9.98
C LEU A 29 13.48 13.18 -10.53
N ALA A 30 12.80 12.78 -11.60
CA ALA A 30 11.66 13.53 -12.14
C ALA A 30 10.51 13.62 -11.13
N TRP A 31 10.21 12.54 -10.42
CA TRP A 31 9.19 12.51 -9.38
C TRP A 31 9.49 13.50 -8.24
N ILE A 32 10.76 13.61 -7.82
CA ILE A 32 11.19 14.56 -6.79
C ILE A 32 11.12 16.00 -7.32
N ARG A 33 11.66 16.28 -8.51
CA ARG A 33 11.66 17.62 -9.13
C ARG A 33 10.25 18.19 -9.27
N ASN A 34 9.26 17.34 -9.52
CA ASN A 34 7.85 17.74 -9.60
C ASN A 34 7.20 18.08 -8.24
N ARG A 35 7.89 17.83 -7.12
CA ARG A 35 7.36 18.00 -5.76
C ARG A 35 8.11 19.00 -4.91
N THR A 36 9.32 19.39 -5.32
CA THR A 36 10.12 20.34 -4.59
C THR A 36 10.99 21.19 -5.51
N ASN A 37 11.13 22.46 -5.14
CA ASN A 37 12.09 23.37 -5.77
C ASN A 37 13.42 23.44 -5.02
N LYS A 38 13.58 22.65 -3.93
CA LYS A 38 14.83 22.62 -3.19
C LYS A 38 15.89 21.86 -4.00
N SER A 39 17.12 22.33 -3.93
CA SER A 39 18.26 21.59 -4.44
C SER A 39 18.44 20.30 -3.64
N PHE A 40 18.78 19.24 -4.32
CA PHE A 40 19.14 17.95 -3.72
C PHE A 40 20.24 17.29 -4.55
N GLU A 41 21.05 16.49 -3.90
CA GLU A 41 22.09 15.70 -4.53
C GLU A 41 21.72 14.23 -4.45
N PRO A 42 21.59 13.52 -5.59
CA PRO A 42 21.35 12.10 -5.60
C PRO A 42 22.55 11.33 -5.06
N VAL A 43 22.31 10.36 -4.19
CA VAL A 43 23.35 9.50 -3.64
C VAL A 43 23.30 8.14 -4.32
N TYR A 44 24.45 7.69 -4.79
CA TYR A 44 24.63 6.42 -5.47
C TYR A 44 25.60 5.53 -4.68
N PRO A 45 25.51 4.20 -4.82
CA PRO A 45 26.50 3.31 -4.23
C PRO A 45 27.87 3.53 -4.88
N ASP A 46 28.93 3.39 -4.10
CA ASP A 46 30.30 3.43 -4.63
C ASP A 46 30.53 2.28 -5.64
N GLN A 47 31.41 2.52 -6.62
CA GLN A 47 31.75 1.51 -7.64
C GLN A 47 32.22 0.20 -7.02
N ASN A 48 32.93 0.28 -5.88
CA ASN A 48 33.49 -0.85 -5.16
C ASN A 48 32.64 -1.27 -3.95
N ALA A 49 31.37 -0.88 -3.89
CA ALA A 49 30.50 -1.25 -2.78
C ALA A 49 30.42 -2.77 -2.63
N SER A 50 30.72 -3.25 -1.43
CA SER A 50 30.55 -4.66 -1.08
C SER A 50 29.21 -4.88 -0.40
N TYR A 51 28.57 -5.98 -0.76
CA TYR A 51 27.27 -6.36 -0.21
C TYR A 51 27.39 -7.68 0.51
N PHE A 52 26.76 -7.80 1.68
CA PHE A 52 26.71 -9.04 2.44
C PHE A 52 26.06 -10.17 1.63
N ASN A 53 25.00 -9.85 0.90
CA ASN A 53 24.32 -10.79 0.01
C ASN A 53 23.75 -10.06 -1.20
N LYS A 54 23.56 -10.79 -2.30
CA LYS A 54 22.91 -10.32 -3.52
C LYS A 54 21.85 -11.34 -3.93
N MET A 55 20.65 -10.87 -4.21
CA MET A 55 19.54 -11.68 -4.67
C MET A 55 18.94 -11.06 -5.93
N THR A 56 18.63 -11.92 -6.90
CA THR A 56 17.93 -11.51 -8.11
C THR A 56 16.54 -12.15 -8.10
N ILE A 57 15.52 -11.33 -8.32
CA ILE A 57 14.13 -11.78 -8.39
C ILE A 57 13.60 -11.49 -9.79
N ASP A 58 13.16 -12.55 -10.49
CA ASP A 58 12.46 -12.40 -11.76
C ASP A 58 11.00 -12.02 -11.51
N CYS A 59 10.70 -10.74 -11.74
CA CYS A 59 9.34 -10.23 -11.52
C CYS A 59 8.33 -10.68 -12.61
N SER A 60 8.80 -11.26 -13.73
CA SER A 60 7.91 -11.71 -14.82
C SER A 60 7.08 -12.93 -14.46
N ILE A 61 7.53 -13.71 -13.49
CA ILE A 61 6.86 -14.94 -13.02
C ILE A 61 6.00 -14.72 -11.76
N LEU A 62 5.97 -13.50 -11.23
CA LEU A 62 5.19 -13.22 -10.05
C LEU A 62 3.69 -13.23 -10.37
N VAL A 63 2.94 -13.98 -9.58
CA VAL A 63 1.47 -13.99 -9.58
C VAL A 63 0.95 -13.21 -8.38
N PRO A 64 -0.33 -12.78 -8.38
CA PRO A 64 -0.94 -12.16 -7.21
C PRO A 64 -0.82 -13.03 -5.97
N GLN A 65 -0.35 -12.45 -4.88
CA GLN A 65 -0.05 -13.16 -3.64
C GLN A 65 -0.72 -12.48 -2.45
N VAL A 66 -0.90 -13.24 -1.39
CA VAL A 66 -1.41 -12.76 -0.11
C VAL A 66 -0.60 -13.37 1.02
N ALA A 67 -0.31 -12.55 2.03
CA ALA A 67 0.27 -13.04 3.28
C ALA A 67 -0.85 -13.50 4.22
N LEU A 68 -0.72 -14.72 4.73
CA LEU A 68 -1.66 -15.26 5.70
C LEU A 68 -1.25 -14.87 7.14
N PRO A 69 -2.23 -14.79 8.08
CA PRO A 69 -1.92 -14.53 9.47
C PRO A 69 -0.94 -15.59 10.03
N HIS A 70 -0.06 -15.24 10.93
CA HIS A 70 0.15 -13.92 11.56
C HIS A 70 1.51 -13.32 11.15
N ARG A 71 2.03 -13.69 9.97
CA ARG A 71 3.37 -13.31 9.51
C ARG A 71 3.31 -12.80 8.07
N VAL A 72 4.01 -11.71 7.80
CA VAL A 72 4.08 -11.10 6.46
C VAL A 72 4.84 -11.95 5.44
N ASP A 73 5.63 -12.92 5.90
CA ASP A 73 6.41 -13.86 5.06
C ASP A 73 5.70 -15.20 4.79
N THR A 74 4.52 -15.42 5.38
CA THR A 74 3.66 -16.57 5.06
C THR A 74 2.85 -16.28 3.80
N VAL A 75 3.55 -16.17 2.67
CA VAL A 75 3.00 -15.72 1.40
C VAL A 75 2.60 -16.89 0.52
N LEU A 76 1.39 -16.85 -0.02
CA LEU A 76 0.86 -17.82 -0.97
C LEU A 76 0.23 -17.13 -2.20
N PRO A 77 0.25 -17.79 -3.37
CA PRO A 77 -0.56 -17.35 -4.51
C PRO A 77 -2.04 -17.29 -4.13
N ILE A 78 -2.73 -16.22 -4.53
CA ILE A 78 -4.14 -16.03 -4.19
C ILE A 78 -5.02 -17.19 -4.65
N ASP A 79 -4.71 -17.79 -5.81
CA ASP A 79 -5.44 -18.91 -6.38
C ASP A 79 -5.23 -20.24 -5.64
N SER A 80 -4.24 -20.31 -4.74
CA SER A 80 -3.93 -21.52 -3.95
C SER A 80 -4.63 -21.54 -2.60
N ILE A 81 -5.27 -20.45 -2.19
CA ILE A 81 -6.04 -20.38 -0.96
C ILE A 81 -7.52 -20.60 -1.23
N GLY A 82 -8.19 -21.30 -0.32
CA GLY A 82 -9.66 -21.48 -0.37
C GLY A 82 -10.40 -20.18 -0.04
N GLU A 83 -11.73 -20.25 -0.06
CA GLU A 83 -12.57 -19.13 0.36
C GLU A 83 -12.39 -18.82 1.84
N ILE A 84 -12.05 -17.59 2.13
CA ILE A 84 -11.92 -17.08 3.50
C ILE A 84 -12.97 -15.97 3.67
N PRO A 85 -13.98 -16.17 4.53
CA PRO A 85 -14.93 -15.11 4.81
C PRO A 85 -14.26 -13.95 5.50
N ILE A 86 -14.44 -12.74 4.96
CA ILE A 86 -13.89 -11.51 5.52
C ILE A 86 -14.97 -10.65 6.15
N ARG A 87 -14.65 -9.92 7.20
CA ARG A 87 -15.53 -8.94 7.85
C ARG A 87 -15.04 -7.51 7.63
N GLU A 88 -13.77 -7.35 7.24
CA GLU A 88 -13.22 -6.04 6.94
C GLU A 88 -12.27 -6.11 5.74
N ALA A 89 -12.33 -5.09 4.92
CA ALA A 89 -11.34 -4.78 3.90
C ALA A 89 -10.69 -3.43 4.25
N PHE A 90 -9.37 -3.39 4.30
CA PHE A 90 -8.62 -2.19 4.63
C PHE A 90 -7.68 -1.80 3.49
N LEU A 91 -7.97 -0.68 2.84
CA LEU A 91 -7.12 -0.09 1.82
C LEU A 91 -6.38 1.09 2.43
N GLY A 92 -5.05 0.98 2.52
CA GLY A 92 -4.43 2.18 3.08
C GLY A 92 -3.01 2.15 3.46
N THR A 93 -2.79 3.22 4.09
CA THR A 93 -1.66 3.80 4.80
C THR A 93 -0.45 4.10 3.92
N CYS A 94 0.72 4.25 4.55
CA CYS A 94 1.97 4.57 3.85
C CYS A 94 2.43 3.47 2.90
N THR A 95 1.98 2.23 3.09
CA THR A 95 2.31 1.09 2.23
C THR A 95 1.57 1.19 0.89
N ASN A 96 0.25 0.98 0.89
CA ASN A 96 -0.59 0.98 -0.31
C ASN A 96 -1.90 1.76 -0.15
N GLY A 97 -1.84 2.97 0.39
CA GLY A 97 -2.90 3.98 0.36
C GLY A 97 -2.55 5.14 -0.56
N ARG A 98 -1.80 4.89 -1.63
CA ARG A 98 -1.32 5.89 -2.58
C ARG A 98 -2.36 6.21 -3.64
N SER A 99 -2.13 7.24 -4.43
CA SER A 99 -3.07 7.67 -5.48
C SER A 99 -3.46 6.53 -6.41
N VAL A 100 -2.49 5.72 -6.84
CA VAL A 100 -2.73 4.58 -7.74
C VAL A 100 -3.60 3.50 -7.11
N ASP A 101 -3.41 3.22 -5.82
CA ASP A 101 -4.18 2.21 -5.09
C ASP A 101 -5.63 2.63 -4.93
N ILE A 102 -5.85 3.91 -4.54
CA ILE A 102 -7.18 4.49 -4.38
C ILE A 102 -7.90 4.57 -5.73
N GLU A 103 -7.20 4.94 -6.80
CA GLU A 103 -7.75 4.96 -8.15
C GLU A 103 -8.23 3.56 -8.59
N VAL A 104 -7.40 2.53 -8.39
CA VAL A 104 -7.75 1.15 -8.72
C VAL A 104 -8.98 0.70 -7.95
N ALA A 105 -9.01 0.94 -6.64
CA ALA A 105 -10.18 0.61 -5.82
C ALA A 105 -11.45 1.34 -6.28
N ALA A 106 -11.36 2.63 -6.59
CA ALA A 106 -12.49 3.41 -7.09
C ALA A 106 -13.02 2.86 -8.43
N ARG A 107 -12.12 2.47 -9.34
CA ARG A 107 -12.51 1.87 -10.63
C ARG A 107 -13.21 0.51 -10.43
N ILE A 108 -12.70 -0.33 -9.54
CA ILE A 108 -13.29 -1.66 -9.23
C ILE A 108 -14.69 -1.49 -8.64
N LEU A 109 -14.88 -0.49 -7.77
CA LEU A 109 -16.12 -0.25 -7.05
C LEU A 109 -17.14 0.59 -7.83
N LYS A 110 -16.77 1.16 -8.96
CA LYS A 110 -17.67 2.00 -9.77
C LYS A 110 -18.96 1.24 -10.12
N GLY A 111 -20.10 1.79 -9.67
CA GLY A 111 -21.41 1.19 -9.87
C GLY A 111 -21.69 -0.08 -9.06
N LYS A 112 -20.82 -0.42 -8.11
CA LYS A 112 -20.98 -1.59 -7.24
C LYS A 112 -21.23 -1.14 -5.79
N LYS A 113 -21.56 -2.12 -4.94
CA LYS A 113 -21.71 -1.93 -3.49
C LYS A 113 -20.80 -2.91 -2.76
N VAL A 114 -20.23 -2.46 -1.67
CA VAL A 114 -19.58 -3.33 -0.68
C VAL A 114 -20.65 -4.20 -0.04
N HIS A 115 -20.32 -5.47 0.20
CA HIS A 115 -21.25 -6.38 0.87
C HIS A 115 -21.64 -5.84 2.25
N PRO A 116 -22.92 -5.90 2.67
CA PRO A 116 -23.36 -5.30 3.94
C PRO A 116 -22.66 -5.86 5.18
N ASP A 117 -22.17 -7.09 5.13
CA ASP A 117 -21.43 -7.72 6.24
C ASP A 117 -19.93 -7.37 6.24
N VAL A 118 -19.44 -6.60 5.26
CA VAL A 118 -18.05 -6.20 5.15
C VAL A 118 -17.89 -4.70 5.42
N ARG A 119 -17.08 -4.36 6.38
CA ARG A 119 -16.65 -2.99 6.62
C ARG A 119 -15.47 -2.67 5.70
N PHE A 120 -15.63 -1.73 4.79
CA PHE A 120 -14.52 -1.29 3.92
C PHE A 120 -13.98 0.05 4.39
N ILE A 121 -12.73 0.05 4.85
CA ILE A 121 -12.02 1.22 5.37
C ILE A 121 -10.97 1.69 4.37
N VAL A 122 -10.88 2.99 4.16
CA VAL A 122 -9.87 3.61 3.28
C VAL A 122 -9.11 4.69 4.03
N ALA A 123 -7.80 4.55 4.10
CA ALA A 123 -6.87 5.50 4.71
C ALA A 123 -5.84 5.99 3.68
N PRO A 124 -6.01 7.16 3.06
CA PRO A 124 -5.02 7.71 2.16
C PRO A 124 -3.65 7.88 2.84
N ALA A 125 -2.55 7.66 2.11
CA ALA A 125 -1.21 7.71 2.68
C ALA A 125 -0.77 9.12 3.11
N SER A 126 -1.36 10.17 2.54
CA SER A 126 -1.07 11.55 2.92
C SER A 126 -2.26 12.49 2.64
N ARG A 127 -2.17 13.71 3.18
CA ARG A 127 -3.14 14.76 2.90
C ARG A 127 -3.19 15.14 1.41
N GLU A 128 -2.06 15.14 0.75
CA GLU A 128 -1.97 15.45 -0.69
C GLU A 128 -2.73 14.40 -1.51
N ILE A 129 -2.56 13.12 -1.18
CA ILE A 129 -3.26 12.00 -1.83
C ILE A 129 -4.76 12.08 -1.53
N LEU A 130 -5.14 12.41 -0.30
CA LEU A 130 -6.53 12.65 0.06
C LEU A 130 -7.16 13.74 -0.82
N LEU A 131 -6.50 14.88 -0.94
CA LEU A 131 -6.98 15.99 -1.76
C LEU A 131 -7.04 15.66 -3.24
N GLU A 132 -6.05 14.94 -3.77
CA GLU A 132 -6.07 14.43 -5.14
C GLU A 132 -7.26 13.51 -5.36
N SER A 133 -7.48 12.57 -4.45
CA SER A 133 -8.56 11.58 -4.52
C SER A 133 -9.95 12.23 -4.48
N ILE A 134 -10.09 13.34 -3.74
CA ILE A 134 -11.31 14.17 -3.75
C ILE A 134 -11.50 14.82 -5.13
N ARG A 135 -10.46 15.49 -5.63
CA ARG A 135 -10.52 16.21 -6.93
C ARG A 135 -10.80 15.30 -8.12
N LYS A 136 -10.33 14.06 -8.04
CA LYS A 136 -10.53 13.02 -9.08
C LYS A 136 -11.87 12.29 -8.94
N GLY A 137 -12.64 12.55 -7.89
CA GLY A 137 -13.91 11.87 -7.61
C GLY A 137 -13.76 10.42 -7.16
N TRP A 138 -12.55 9.95 -6.88
CA TRP A 138 -12.32 8.56 -6.47
C TRP A 138 -12.95 8.27 -5.11
N LEU A 139 -12.84 9.18 -4.15
CA LEU A 139 -13.45 9.01 -2.84
C LEU A 139 -14.98 9.02 -2.91
N GLU A 140 -15.56 9.83 -3.78
CA GLU A 140 -17.01 9.82 -4.00
C GLU A 140 -17.48 8.44 -4.47
N MET A 141 -16.75 7.82 -5.43
CA MET A 141 -17.07 6.46 -5.90
C MET A 141 -16.98 5.43 -4.78
N ILE A 142 -15.93 5.51 -3.94
CA ILE A 142 -15.69 4.59 -2.82
C ILE A 142 -16.78 4.76 -1.75
N ILE A 143 -17.10 6.00 -1.36
CA ILE A 143 -18.12 6.29 -0.35
C ILE A 143 -19.50 5.86 -0.85
N ASN A 144 -19.83 6.14 -2.10
CA ASN A 144 -21.07 5.68 -2.73
C ASN A 144 -21.18 4.16 -2.78
N ALA A 145 -20.05 3.45 -2.87
CA ALA A 145 -20.03 1.99 -2.79
C ALA A 145 -20.23 1.44 -1.36
N GLY A 146 -20.14 2.28 -0.34
CA GLY A 146 -20.25 1.91 1.08
C GLY A 146 -18.91 1.90 1.83
N GLY A 147 -17.85 2.44 1.23
CA GLY A 147 -16.56 2.60 1.90
C GLY A 147 -16.57 3.72 2.94
N VAL A 148 -15.78 3.56 3.98
CA VAL A 148 -15.60 4.54 5.06
C VAL A 148 -14.22 5.17 4.94
N LEU A 149 -14.16 6.49 4.81
CA LEU A 149 -12.92 7.24 4.78
C LEU A 149 -12.46 7.54 6.21
N VAL A 150 -11.18 7.25 6.49
CA VAL A 150 -10.50 7.72 7.70
C VAL A 150 -9.39 8.71 7.34
N THR A 151 -8.97 9.52 8.30
CA THR A 151 -7.90 10.49 8.10
C THR A 151 -6.58 9.81 7.73
N PRO A 152 -5.71 10.45 6.92
CA PRO A 152 -4.36 9.95 6.67
C PRO A 152 -3.59 9.69 7.96
N GLY A 153 -3.02 8.50 8.08
CA GLY A 153 -2.28 8.06 9.27
C GLY A 153 -2.21 6.55 9.36
N CYS A 154 -1.62 6.02 10.42
CA CYS A 154 -1.48 4.58 10.60
C CYS A 154 -2.82 3.91 10.94
N GLY A 155 -3.65 4.52 11.77
CA GLY A 155 -5.00 4.02 12.07
C GLY A 155 -5.06 2.54 12.43
N PRO A 156 -5.94 1.76 11.76
CA PRO A 156 -6.08 0.33 12.05
C PRO A 156 -4.83 -0.51 11.78
N CYS A 157 -3.91 -0.05 10.94
CA CYS A 157 -2.63 -0.73 10.68
C CYS A 157 -1.82 -0.98 11.96
N VAL A 158 -1.87 -0.06 12.92
CA VAL A 158 -1.22 -0.20 14.24
C VAL A 158 -2.23 -0.49 15.36
N GLY A 159 -3.43 -0.89 15.02
CA GLY A 159 -4.47 -1.23 16.00
C GLY A 159 -5.05 -0.04 16.76
N THR A 160 -5.12 1.13 16.13
CA THR A 160 -5.67 2.34 16.73
C THR A 160 -6.73 3.00 15.84
N HIS A 161 -7.48 3.96 16.41
CA HIS A 161 -8.49 4.74 15.71
C HIS A 161 -9.67 3.93 15.15
N GLN A 162 -10.37 4.56 14.19
CA GLN A 162 -11.48 3.94 13.47
C GLN A 162 -10.97 2.81 12.57
N GLY A 163 -11.72 1.72 12.53
CA GLY A 163 -11.40 0.59 11.65
C GLY A 163 -10.62 -0.53 12.35
N VAL A 164 -10.38 -0.44 13.66
CA VAL A 164 -9.86 -1.59 14.41
C VAL A 164 -10.90 -2.73 14.30
N PRO A 165 -10.49 -3.93 13.81
CA PRO A 165 -11.41 -5.05 13.66
C PRO A 165 -11.90 -5.58 15.00
N GLY A 166 -13.04 -6.23 14.97
CA GLY A 166 -13.54 -6.99 16.13
C GLY A 166 -12.78 -8.30 16.32
N ASP A 167 -12.92 -8.87 17.52
CA ASP A 167 -12.28 -10.14 17.85
C ASP A 167 -12.70 -11.25 16.88
N GLY A 168 -11.73 -12.01 16.39
CA GLY A 168 -11.94 -13.10 15.46
C GLY A 168 -12.33 -12.70 14.03
N TRP A 169 -12.27 -11.43 13.68
CA TRP A 169 -12.51 -10.99 12.31
C TRP A 169 -11.34 -11.30 11.39
N ASN A 170 -11.64 -11.84 10.22
CA ASN A 170 -10.68 -11.86 9.13
C ASN A 170 -10.71 -10.53 8.40
N VAL A 171 -9.53 -9.95 8.22
CA VAL A 171 -9.31 -8.68 7.52
C VAL A 171 -8.46 -8.92 6.29
N ILE A 172 -8.88 -8.44 5.13
CA ILE A 172 -8.00 -8.31 3.97
C ILE A 172 -7.47 -6.89 3.93
N SER A 173 -6.15 -6.73 3.81
CA SER A 173 -5.50 -5.44 3.90
C SER A 173 -4.45 -5.23 2.83
N THR A 174 -4.30 -4.00 2.36
CA THR A 174 -3.15 -3.54 1.57
C THR A 174 -2.10 -2.84 2.44
N ALA A 175 -2.38 -2.63 3.71
CA ALA A 175 -1.41 -2.18 4.71
C ALA A 175 -0.63 -3.37 5.27
N ASN A 176 0.56 -3.12 5.75
CA ASN A 176 1.42 -4.09 6.42
C ASN A 176 1.11 -4.22 7.90
#